data_2ed41a02f25be635badd58ceae42cec3
#
_entry.id   2ed41a02f25be635badd58ceae42cec3
#
_cell.length_a   1.000
_cell.length_b   1.000
_cell.length_c   1.000
_cell.angle_alpha   90.00
_cell.angle_beta   90.00
_cell.angle_gamma   90.00
#
_symmetry.space_group_name_H-M   'P 1'
#
loop_
_entity.id
_entity.type
_entity.pdbx_description
1 polymer ?
#
loop_
_entity_poly.entity_id
_entity_poly.type
_entity_poly.pdbx_seq_one_letter_code
_entity_poly.pdbx_strand_id
1 'polypeptide(L)'
;MNFYKIKILILISFIVFSATLESQIVDIETSRKEDLVGTKISLNLGFDGSSGTVDRTNYSIGTRFDFNNEVWNRFLIFNYSRREKDERINEDNTFLHLRFARKISSIIAAEFFIQTNEKPLEKIEERNHIVKGRRHSPIKNLRLGVGLFDENEKRINLDERNTVRANTYLNYLFNISNNTSINT
;
A
#
# COMPACT_ATOMS: atom_id res chain seq x y z
N MET A 1 19.68 -10.05 37.37
CA MET A 1 18.82 -10.07 36.17
C MET A 1 19.67 -9.63 34.98
N ASN A 2 19.92 -10.52 33.98
CA ASN A 2 20.92 -10.28 32.94
C ASN A 2 20.55 -9.05 32.06
N PHE A 3 21.48 -8.12 31.88
CA PHE A 3 21.36 -6.90 31.10
C PHE A 3 20.79 -7.14 29.67
N TYR A 4 21.08 -8.29 29.08
CA TYR A 4 20.52 -8.71 27.79
C TYR A 4 19.01 -8.97 27.82
N LYS A 5 18.48 -9.52 28.93
CA LYS A 5 17.03 -9.78 29.08
C LYS A 5 16.24 -8.46 29.17
N ILE A 6 16.82 -7.44 29.81
CA ILE A 6 16.21 -6.11 29.90
C ILE A 6 16.18 -5.42 28.53
N LYS A 7 17.27 -5.50 27.76
CA LYS A 7 17.32 -4.95 26.40
C LYS A 7 16.32 -5.61 25.45
N ILE A 8 16.16 -6.93 25.55
CA ILE A 8 15.17 -7.68 24.76
C ILE A 8 13.75 -7.32 25.20
N LEU A 9 13.49 -7.17 26.49
CA LEU A 9 12.17 -6.79 26.99
C LEU A 9 11.77 -5.37 26.56
N ILE A 10 12.72 -4.42 26.57
CA ILE A 10 12.51 -3.05 26.08
C ILE A 10 12.26 -3.05 24.57
N LEU A 11 12.99 -3.88 23.80
CA LEU A 11 12.81 -3.99 22.36
C LEU A 11 11.43 -4.60 22.01
N ILE A 12 11.00 -5.63 22.73
CA ILE A 12 9.68 -6.26 22.60
C ILE A 12 8.58 -5.28 23.01
N SER A 13 8.76 -4.52 24.09
CA SER A 13 7.81 -3.48 24.51
C SER A 13 7.65 -2.38 23.45
N PHE A 14 8.72 -1.99 22.78
CA PHE A 14 8.66 -1.01 21.68
C PHE A 14 7.90 -1.55 20.45
N ILE A 15 8.06 -2.83 20.15
CA ILE A 15 7.35 -3.51 19.05
C ILE A 15 5.86 -3.66 19.35
N VAL A 16 5.48 -3.98 20.58
CA VAL A 16 4.08 -4.14 21.00
C VAL A 16 3.35 -2.80 21.09
N PHE A 17 4.04 -1.71 21.44
CA PHE A 17 3.43 -0.37 21.51
C PHE A 17 3.16 0.26 20.14
N SER A 18 3.81 -0.21 19.09
CA SER A 18 3.57 0.26 17.69
C SER A 18 2.35 -0.37 17.03
N ALA A 19 1.73 -1.39 17.63
CA ALA A 19 0.62 -2.14 17.03
C ALA A 19 -0.75 -1.42 17.01
N THR A 20 -0.87 -0.22 17.58
CA THR A 20 -2.13 0.56 17.61
C THR A 20 -2.17 1.74 16.64
N LEU A 21 -1.15 1.90 15.79
CA LEU A 21 -1.19 2.88 14.72
C LEU A 21 -1.91 2.26 13.53
N GLU A 22 -3.20 2.52 13.40
CA GLU A 22 -3.95 2.27 12.16
C GLU A 22 -3.30 3.09 11.03
N SER A 23 -2.28 2.50 10.42
CA SER A 23 -1.73 3.00 9.18
C SER A 23 -2.69 2.62 8.06
N GLN A 24 -3.50 3.57 7.62
CA GLN A 24 -4.42 3.36 6.49
C GLN A 24 -3.70 3.49 5.12
N ILE A 25 -2.39 3.36 5.09
CA ILE A 25 -1.66 3.24 3.82
C ILE A 25 -1.95 1.85 3.26
N VAL A 26 -2.52 1.81 2.06
CA VAL A 26 -2.74 0.53 1.36
C VAL A 26 -1.39 -0.12 1.12
N ASP A 27 -1.21 -1.35 1.63
CA ASP A 27 0.00 -2.12 1.38
C ASP A 27 0.05 -2.59 -0.07
N ILE A 28 0.93 -1.98 -0.83
CA ILE A 28 1.19 -2.33 -2.24
C ILE A 28 2.51 -3.05 -2.42
N GLU A 29 3.22 -3.38 -1.32
CA GLU A 29 4.50 -4.12 -1.38
C GLU A 29 4.31 -5.51 -1.97
N THR A 30 3.18 -6.15 -1.67
CA THR A 30 2.78 -7.44 -2.25
C THR A 30 2.63 -7.38 -3.77
N SER A 31 2.28 -6.22 -4.31
CA SER A 31 2.09 -6.00 -5.74
C SER A 31 3.38 -5.63 -6.49
N ARG A 32 4.51 -5.50 -5.79
CA ARG A 32 5.77 -5.06 -6.37
C ARG A 32 6.39 -6.17 -7.25
N LYS A 33 6.77 -5.81 -8.46
CA LYS A 33 7.44 -6.67 -9.45
C LYS A 33 8.84 -6.13 -9.72
N GLU A 34 9.79 -6.35 -8.82
CA GLU A 34 11.15 -5.80 -8.90
C GLU A 34 12.03 -6.42 -10.00
N ASP A 35 11.74 -7.65 -10.38
CA ASP A 35 12.55 -8.40 -11.34
C ASP A 35 12.18 -8.10 -12.82
N LEU A 36 11.16 -7.26 -13.04
CA LEU A 36 10.76 -6.84 -14.38
C LEU A 36 11.58 -5.63 -14.82
N VAL A 37 12.49 -5.84 -15.77
CA VAL A 37 13.11 -4.75 -16.52
C VAL A 37 12.26 -4.47 -17.76
N GLY A 38 12.04 -3.19 -18.05
CA GLY A 38 11.22 -2.74 -19.18
C GLY A 38 9.90 -2.13 -18.77
N THR A 39 8.99 -2.06 -19.72
CA THR A 39 7.64 -1.50 -19.53
C THR A 39 6.61 -2.62 -19.52
N LYS A 40 5.73 -2.59 -18.53
CA LYS A 40 4.58 -3.50 -18.47
C LYS A 40 3.32 -2.71 -18.14
N ILE A 41 2.24 -3.04 -18.85
CA ILE A 41 0.91 -2.49 -18.62
C ILE A 41 0.00 -3.66 -18.25
N SER A 42 -0.79 -3.48 -17.20
CA SER A 42 -1.83 -4.44 -16.80
C SER A 42 -3.15 -3.69 -16.69
N LEU A 43 -4.21 -4.25 -17.27
CA LEU A 43 -5.58 -3.75 -17.19
C LEU A 43 -6.46 -4.87 -16.65
N ASN A 44 -7.24 -4.57 -15.63
CA ASN A 44 -8.25 -5.45 -15.06
C ASN A 44 -9.60 -4.73 -15.14
N LEU A 45 -10.58 -5.40 -15.74
CA LEU A 45 -11.95 -4.92 -15.81
C LEU A 45 -12.83 -5.97 -15.15
N GLY A 46 -13.67 -5.53 -14.23
CA GLY A 46 -14.65 -6.37 -13.55
C GLY A 46 -16.05 -5.82 -13.75
N PHE A 47 -16.97 -6.69 -14.13
CA PHE A 47 -18.40 -6.42 -14.13
C PHE A 47 -19.12 -7.66 -13.64
N ASP A 48 -19.99 -7.48 -12.67
CA ASP A 48 -20.83 -8.53 -12.09
C ASP A 48 -22.18 -7.94 -11.74
N GLY A 49 -23.24 -8.67 -12.03
CA GLY A 49 -24.61 -8.25 -11.75
C GLY A 49 -25.52 -9.42 -11.48
N SER A 50 -26.50 -9.21 -10.61
CA SER A 50 -27.57 -10.17 -10.34
C SER A 50 -28.89 -9.42 -10.14
N SER A 51 -29.98 -10.01 -10.57
CA SER A 51 -31.34 -9.49 -10.43
C SER A 51 -32.26 -10.57 -9.84
N GLY A 52 -33.22 -10.17 -8.99
CA GLY A 52 -34.15 -11.09 -8.35
C GLY A 52 -34.63 -10.57 -6.99
N THR A 53 -34.48 -11.37 -5.95
CA THR A 53 -34.82 -10.95 -4.57
C THR A 53 -33.91 -9.81 -4.08
N VAL A 54 -32.71 -9.70 -4.63
CA VAL A 54 -31.74 -8.65 -4.38
C VAL A 54 -31.12 -8.26 -5.72
N ASP A 55 -31.24 -7.00 -6.09
CA ASP A 55 -30.56 -6.45 -7.25
C ASP A 55 -29.17 -5.98 -6.86
N ARG A 56 -28.15 -6.43 -7.61
CA ARG A 56 -26.76 -6.07 -7.36
C ARG A 56 -26.03 -5.77 -8.66
N THR A 57 -25.24 -4.71 -8.66
CA THR A 57 -24.34 -4.36 -9.75
C THR A 57 -22.98 -3.98 -9.19
N ASN A 58 -21.93 -4.60 -9.69
CA ASN A 58 -20.54 -4.30 -9.33
C ASN A 58 -19.76 -4.00 -10.59
N TYR A 59 -18.96 -2.94 -10.58
CA TYR A 59 -17.98 -2.69 -11.61
C TYR A 59 -16.67 -2.21 -11.01
N SER A 60 -15.57 -2.63 -11.62
CA SER A 60 -14.25 -2.25 -11.23
C SER A 60 -13.33 -2.08 -12.42
N ILE A 61 -12.42 -1.12 -12.30
CA ILE A 61 -11.35 -0.88 -13.26
C ILE A 61 -10.06 -0.80 -12.45
N GLY A 62 -9.08 -1.61 -12.83
CA GLY A 62 -7.74 -1.56 -12.27
C GLY A 62 -6.71 -1.45 -13.39
N THR A 63 -5.82 -0.47 -13.29
CA THR A 63 -4.71 -0.32 -14.23
C THR A 63 -3.40 -0.22 -13.48
N ARG A 64 -2.37 -0.80 -14.07
CA ARG A 64 -1.01 -0.69 -13.58
C ARG A 64 -0.03 -0.51 -14.72
N PHE A 65 0.86 0.46 -14.55
CA PHE A 65 1.96 0.78 -15.46
C PHE A 65 3.26 0.61 -14.72
N ASP A 66 4.13 -0.31 -15.15
CA ASP A 66 5.48 -0.51 -14.61
C ASP A 66 6.51 0.02 -15.62
N PHE A 67 7.47 0.79 -15.14
CA PHE A 67 8.59 1.34 -15.92
C PHE A 67 9.89 1.10 -15.15
N ASN A 68 10.52 -0.05 -15.37
CA ASN A 68 11.65 -0.49 -14.58
C ASN A 68 12.92 -0.59 -15.42
N ASN A 69 14.04 -0.24 -14.80
CA ASN A 69 15.38 -0.53 -15.31
C ASN A 69 16.27 -1.02 -14.16
N GLU A 70 17.54 -1.23 -14.42
CA GLU A 70 18.49 -1.76 -13.43
C GLU A 70 18.60 -0.90 -12.16
N VAL A 71 18.40 0.43 -12.29
CA VAL A 71 18.55 1.41 -11.20
C VAL A 71 17.21 1.84 -10.62
N TRP A 72 16.16 1.94 -11.47
CA TRP A 72 14.88 2.49 -11.10
C TRP A 72 13.75 1.46 -11.17
N ASN A 73 12.94 1.42 -10.13
CA ASN A 73 11.66 0.76 -10.14
C ASN A 73 10.57 1.84 -9.98
N ARG A 74 9.70 1.95 -10.99
CA ARG A 74 8.67 2.99 -11.06
C ARG A 74 7.36 2.36 -11.48
N PHE A 75 6.29 2.71 -10.79
CA PHE A 75 4.98 2.25 -11.22
C PHE A 75 3.86 3.22 -10.81
N LEU A 76 2.80 3.17 -11.59
CA LEU A 76 1.53 3.85 -11.37
C LEU A 76 0.45 2.78 -11.23
N ILE A 77 -0.39 2.89 -10.20
CA ILE A 77 -1.59 2.08 -10.01
C ILE A 77 -2.79 3.03 -9.95
N PHE A 78 -3.82 2.70 -10.69
CA PHE A 78 -5.14 3.30 -10.58
C PHE A 78 -6.17 2.20 -10.40
N ASN A 79 -7.03 2.34 -9.39
CA ASN A 79 -8.16 1.45 -9.17
C ASN A 79 -9.42 2.29 -8.91
N TYR A 80 -10.51 1.85 -9.50
CA TYR A 80 -11.84 2.34 -9.22
C TYR A 80 -12.75 1.15 -8.99
N SER A 81 -13.59 1.22 -7.96
CA SER A 81 -14.59 0.19 -7.70
C SER A 81 -15.89 0.83 -7.23
N ARG A 82 -17.00 0.36 -7.77
CA ARG A 82 -18.33 0.76 -7.33
C ARG A 82 -19.23 -0.46 -7.25
N ARG A 83 -19.98 -0.52 -6.16
CA ARG A 83 -20.98 -1.57 -5.90
C ARG A 83 -22.30 -0.93 -5.49
N GLU A 84 -23.35 -1.36 -6.16
CA GLU A 84 -24.72 -0.99 -5.86
C GLU A 84 -25.50 -2.23 -5.44
N LYS A 85 -26.38 -2.08 -4.49
CA LYS A 85 -27.32 -3.11 -4.02
C LYS A 85 -28.65 -2.46 -3.72
N ASP A 86 -29.74 -2.94 -4.35
CA ASP A 86 -31.09 -2.42 -4.19
C ASP A 86 -31.13 -0.88 -4.30
N GLU A 87 -30.57 -0.35 -5.41
CA GLU A 87 -30.43 1.08 -5.72
C GLU A 87 -29.58 1.90 -4.72
N ARG A 88 -28.89 1.23 -3.79
CA ARG A 88 -28.01 1.91 -2.82
C ARG A 88 -26.55 1.64 -3.16
N ILE A 89 -25.76 2.70 -3.16
CA ILE A 89 -24.32 2.60 -3.33
C ILE A 89 -23.73 2.06 -2.02
N ASN A 90 -23.07 0.91 -2.09
CA ASN A 90 -22.40 0.24 -0.96
C ASN A 90 -20.87 0.33 -1.02
N GLU A 91 -20.32 0.68 -2.18
CA GLU A 91 -18.92 0.93 -2.38
C GLU A 91 -18.76 1.96 -3.49
N ASP A 92 -17.88 2.93 -3.29
CA ASP A 92 -17.48 3.91 -4.30
C ASP A 92 -16.08 4.39 -3.90
N ASN A 93 -15.07 3.74 -4.46
CA ASN A 93 -13.68 3.95 -4.06
C ASN A 93 -12.82 4.28 -5.26
N THR A 94 -12.01 5.32 -5.14
CA THR A 94 -10.94 5.67 -6.07
C THR A 94 -9.59 5.57 -5.37
N PHE A 95 -8.63 4.96 -6.03
CA PHE A 95 -7.26 4.82 -5.55
C PHE A 95 -6.27 5.14 -6.66
N LEU A 96 -5.33 6.03 -6.38
CA LEU A 96 -4.21 6.34 -7.24
C LEU A 96 -2.91 6.24 -6.45
N HIS A 97 -1.91 5.56 -7.00
CA HIS A 97 -0.60 5.44 -6.38
C HIS A 97 0.51 5.51 -7.41
N LEU A 98 1.41 6.47 -7.23
CA LEU A 98 2.61 6.65 -8.05
C LEU A 98 3.84 6.46 -7.18
N ARG A 99 4.74 5.54 -7.54
CA ARG A 99 5.95 5.24 -6.79
C ARG A 99 7.21 5.28 -7.65
N PHE A 100 8.27 5.79 -7.03
CA PHE A 100 9.63 5.80 -7.52
C PHE A 100 10.54 5.18 -6.46
N ALA A 101 11.28 4.16 -6.83
CA ALA A 101 12.32 3.58 -5.99
C ALA A 101 13.63 3.54 -6.76
N ARG A 102 14.67 4.17 -6.23
CA ARG A 102 16.01 4.20 -6.80
C ARG A 102 16.94 3.31 -6.00
N LYS A 103 17.53 2.32 -6.63
CA LYS A 103 18.58 1.49 -6.04
C LYS A 103 19.83 2.34 -5.82
N ILE A 104 20.29 2.43 -4.57
CA ILE A 104 21.54 3.10 -4.19
C ILE A 104 22.66 2.07 -4.10
N SER A 105 22.33 0.87 -3.62
CA SER A 105 23.22 -0.30 -3.58
C SER A 105 22.40 -1.58 -3.77
N SER A 106 23.06 -2.75 -3.71
CA SER A 106 22.40 -4.05 -3.79
C SER A 106 21.36 -4.30 -2.70
N ILE A 107 21.50 -3.65 -1.56
CA ILE A 107 20.63 -3.84 -0.38
C ILE A 107 19.86 -2.59 0.04
N ILE A 108 20.09 -1.44 -0.60
CA ILE A 108 19.49 -0.15 -0.21
C ILE A 108 18.84 0.51 -1.41
N ALA A 109 17.60 1.00 -1.21
CA ALA A 109 16.91 1.87 -2.15
C ALA A 109 16.32 3.10 -1.45
N ALA A 110 16.36 4.26 -2.12
CA ALA A 110 15.56 5.42 -1.74
C ALA A 110 14.18 5.29 -2.37
N GLU A 111 13.14 5.65 -1.63
CA GLU A 111 11.76 5.54 -2.08
C GLU A 111 11.02 6.86 -1.92
N PHE A 112 10.20 7.15 -2.92
CA PHE A 112 9.26 8.26 -2.90
C PHE A 112 7.95 7.77 -3.50
N PHE A 113 6.82 8.09 -2.87
CA PHE A 113 5.53 7.84 -3.49
C PHE A 113 4.48 8.89 -3.10
N ILE A 114 3.49 9.02 -3.97
CA ILE A 114 2.27 9.78 -3.77
C ILE A 114 1.11 8.81 -3.87
N GLN A 115 0.17 8.93 -2.96
CA GLN A 115 -1.03 8.12 -2.94
C GLN A 115 -2.24 9.01 -2.67
N THR A 116 -3.31 8.82 -3.43
CA THR A 116 -4.60 9.47 -3.24
C THR A 116 -5.68 8.42 -3.09
N ASN A 117 -6.56 8.61 -2.12
CA ASN A 117 -7.73 7.78 -1.88
C ASN A 117 -8.97 8.65 -1.73
N GLU A 118 -10.05 8.25 -2.40
CA GLU A 118 -11.39 8.79 -2.20
C GLU A 118 -12.30 7.64 -1.77
N LYS A 119 -13.03 7.82 -0.69
CA LYS A 119 -13.96 6.84 -0.13
C LYS A 119 -15.17 7.55 0.47
N PRO A 120 -16.10 8.03 -0.34
CA PRO A 120 -17.22 8.85 0.11
C PRO A 120 -18.10 8.17 1.18
N LEU A 121 -18.26 6.85 1.11
CA LEU A 121 -19.05 6.09 2.10
C LEU A 121 -18.35 6.00 3.46
N GLU A 122 -17.03 6.13 3.51
CA GLU A 122 -16.26 6.26 4.75
C GLU A 122 -16.14 7.74 5.19
N LYS A 123 -16.87 8.66 4.52
CA LYS A 123 -16.81 10.11 4.70
C LYS A 123 -15.43 10.71 4.40
N ILE A 124 -14.61 10.03 3.63
CA ILE A 124 -13.32 10.51 3.14
C ILE A 124 -13.55 11.08 1.74
N GLU A 125 -13.58 12.41 1.63
CA GLU A 125 -13.69 13.09 0.36
C GLU A 125 -12.39 12.94 -0.43
N GLU A 126 -11.27 13.16 0.23
CA GLU A 126 -9.94 12.99 -0.33
C GLU A 126 -8.91 12.74 0.78
N ARG A 127 -8.00 11.81 0.56
CA ARG A 127 -6.85 11.58 1.43
C ARG A 127 -5.60 11.42 0.59
N ASN A 128 -4.67 12.32 0.78
CA ASN A 128 -3.40 12.36 0.08
C ASN A 128 -2.25 11.98 1.01
N HIS A 129 -1.33 11.16 0.51
CA HIS A 129 -0.09 10.82 1.19
C HIS A 129 1.09 11.14 0.29
N ILE A 130 2.08 11.83 0.82
CA ILE A 130 3.39 11.99 0.21
C ILE A 130 4.41 11.34 1.13
N VAL A 131 5.08 10.32 0.64
CA VAL A 131 6.02 9.52 1.44
C VAL A 131 7.42 9.60 0.86
N LYS A 132 8.39 9.83 1.74
CA LYS A 132 9.82 9.76 1.46
C LYS A 132 10.47 8.79 2.42
N GLY A 133 11.21 7.83 1.91
CA GLY A 133 11.77 6.79 2.76
C GLY A 133 12.97 6.09 2.17
N ARG A 134 13.42 5.11 2.93
CA ARG A 134 14.54 4.24 2.57
C ARG A 134 14.13 2.80 2.84
N ARG A 135 14.41 1.94 1.89
CA ARG A 135 14.26 0.50 2.01
C ARG A 135 15.61 -0.16 2.18
N HIS A 136 15.67 -1.15 3.04
CA HIS A 136 16.78 -2.05 3.26
C HIS A 136 16.35 -3.48 2.95
N SER A 137 17.04 -4.16 2.04
CA SER A 137 16.76 -5.54 1.62
C SER A 137 18.00 -6.39 1.88
N PRO A 138 18.23 -6.82 3.13
CA PRO A 138 19.46 -7.54 3.52
C PRO A 138 19.55 -8.92 2.87
N ILE A 139 18.41 -9.53 2.57
CA ILE A 139 18.31 -10.80 1.83
C ILE A 139 17.17 -10.68 0.80
N LYS A 140 17.18 -11.55 -0.22
CA LYS A 140 16.28 -11.48 -1.38
C LYS A 140 14.80 -11.35 -1.01
N ASN A 141 14.37 -12.00 0.05
CA ASN A 141 12.97 -12.12 0.42
C ASN A 141 12.54 -11.19 1.57
N LEU A 142 13.46 -10.41 2.16
CA LEU A 142 13.18 -9.53 3.29
C LEU A 142 13.37 -8.07 2.91
N ARG A 143 12.36 -7.26 3.19
CA ARG A 143 12.37 -5.81 2.97
C ARG A 143 11.96 -5.11 4.24
N LEU A 144 12.76 -4.16 4.65
CA LEU A 144 12.53 -3.28 5.79
C LEU A 144 12.48 -1.85 5.27
N GLY A 145 11.40 -1.15 5.48
CA GLY A 145 11.26 0.25 5.08
C GLY A 145 11.09 1.16 6.27
N VAL A 146 11.71 2.32 6.18
CA VAL A 146 11.51 3.43 7.12
C VAL A 146 11.36 4.72 6.32
N GLY A 147 10.43 5.57 6.73
CA GLY A 147 10.18 6.83 6.06
C GLY A 147 9.35 7.79 6.88
N LEU A 148 9.15 8.95 6.32
CA LEU A 148 8.20 9.94 6.80
C LEU A 148 7.13 10.11 5.75
N PHE A 149 5.89 10.26 6.18
CA PHE A 149 4.80 10.62 5.32
C PHE A 149 4.05 11.83 5.84
N ASP A 150 3.67 12.66 4.90
CA ASP A 150 2.78 13.78 5.07
C ASP A 150 1.40 13.35 4.58
N GLU A 151 0.41 13.40 5.46
CA GLU A 151 -0.98 13.05 5.20
C GLU A 151 -1.84 14.30 5.23
N ASN A 152 -2.52 14.55 4.13
CA ASN A 152 -3.59 15.53 4.05
C ASN A 152 -4.91 14.78 3.87
N GLU A 153 -5.82 14.94 4.82
CA GLU A 153 -7.12 14.30 4.81
C GLU A 153 -8.24 15.33 4.88
N LYS A 154 -9.13 15.28 3.89
CA LYS A 154 -10.37 16.03 3.85
C LYS A 154 -11.54 15.07 4.03
N ARG A 155 -12.33 15.29 5.06
CA ARG A 155 -13.55 14.51 5.34
C ARG A 155 -14.79 15.33 5.06
N ILE A 156 -15.89 14.66 4.67
CA ILE A 156 -17.19 15.31 4.47
C ILE A 156 -17.65 15.94 5.80
N ASN A 157 -17.94 17.24 5.78
CA ASN A 157 -18.39 18.05 6.92
C ASN A 157 -17.39 18.16 8.08
N LEU A 158 -16.09 17.96 7.84
CA LEU A 158 -15.02 18.18 8.82
C LEU A 158 -13.91 19.05 8.23
N ASP A 159 -13.15 19.69 9.10
CA ASP A 159 -12.00 20.45 8.69
C ASP A 159 -10.91 19.56 8.11
N GLU A 160 -10.16 20.11 7.18
CA GLU A 160 -9.00 19.46 6.59
C GLU A 160 -7.92 19.23 7.67
N ARG A 161 -7.36 18.02 7.67
CA ARG A 161 -6.33 17.62 8.65
C ARG A 161 -5.02 17.31 7.95
N ASN A 162 -3.97 17.98 8.40
CA ASN A 162 -2.59 17.70 7.99
C ASN A 162 -1.84 17.00 9.14
N THR A 163 -1.15 15.91 8.84
CA THR A 163 -0.41 15.15 9.84
C THR A 163 0.85 14.55 9.25
N VAL A 164 1.99 14.78 9.93
CA VAL A 164 3.25 14.11 9.60
C VAL A 164 3.46 12.92 10.51
N ARG A 165 3.77 11.75 9.94
CA ARG A 165 3.96 10.50 10.67
C ARG A 165 5.21 9.75 10.21
N ALA A 166 5.77 8.90 11.08
CA ALA A 166 6.75 7.91 10.69
C ALA A 166 6.04 6.72 10.04
N ASN A 167 6.59 6.23 8.94
CA ASN A 167 6.18 5.00 8.27
C ASN A 167 7.28 3.96 8.41
N THR A 168 6.92 2.79 8.91
CA THR A 168 7.80 1.63 8.97
C THR A 168 7.04 0.43 8.44
N TYR A 169 7.69 -0.37 7.59
CA TYR A 169 7.12 -1.61 7.12
C TYR A 169 8.15 -2.73 7.13
N LEU A 170 7.68 -3.94 7.32
CA LEU A 170 8.41 -5.18 7.15
C LEU A 170 7.63 -6.04 6.17
N ASN A 171 8.27 -6.49 5.11
CA ASN A 171 7.69 -7.41 4.16
C ASN A 171 8.63 -8.61 4.01
N TYR A 172 8.10 -9.80 4.18
CA TYR A 172 8.84 -11.05 4.03
C TYR A 172 8.08 -12.02 3.12
N LEU A 173 8.72 -12.42 2.02
CA LEU A 173 8.20 -13.39 1.09
C LEU A 173 8.71 -14.78 1.44
N PHE A 174 7.83 -15.64 1.92
CA PHE A 174 8.12 -17.02 2.25
C PHE A 174 7.68 -17.97 1.13
N ASN A 175 8.63 -18.59 0.45
CA ASN A 175 8.34 -19.59 -0.57
C ASN A 175 8.22 -20.98 0.08
N ILE A 176 7.00 -21.56 0.06
CA ILE A 176 6.75 -22.92 0.57
C ILE A 176 7.11 -23.94 -0.48
N SER A 177 6.82 -23.65 -1.74
CA SER A 177 7.14 -24.49 -2.90
C SER A 177 7.36 -23.62 -4.13
N ASN A 178 7.70 -24.21 -5.28
CA ASN A 178 7.86 -23.49 -6.54
C ASN A 178 6.59 -22.74 -6.98
N ASN A 179 5.41 -23.18 -6.52
CA ASN A 179 4.11 -22.62 -6.92
C ASN A 179 3.32 -21.99 -5.76
N THR A 180 3.87 -21.99 -4.53
CA THR A 180 3.17 -21.49 -3.35
C THR A 180 4.07 -20.56 -2.56
N SER A 181 3.61 -19.34 -2.34
CA SER A 181 4.29 -18.35 -1.50
C SER A 181 3.33 -17.70 -0.51
N ILE A 182 3.85 -17.31 0.65
CA ILE A 182 3.16 -16.47 1.63
C ILE A 182 3.92 -15.15 1.69
N ASN A 183 3.18 -14.07 1.63
CA ASN A 183 3.69 -12.71 1.80
C ASN A 183 3.06 -12.12 3.07
N THR A 184 3.89 -11.51 3.95
CA THR A 184 3.48 -10.90 5.22
C THR A 184 3.87 -9.44 5.25
#